data_e28f9617b1eb1ff304e8900eaff93e85
#
_entry.id   e28f9617b1eb1ff304e8900eaff93e85
#
_cell.length_a   1.000
_cell.length_b   1.000
_cell.length_c   1.000
_cell.angle_alpha   90.00
_cell.angle_beta   90.00
_cell.angle_gamma   90.00
#
_symmetry.space_group_name_H-M   'P 1'
#
loop_
_entity.id
_entity.type
_entity.pdbx_description
1 polymer ?
#
loop_
_entity_poly.entity_id
_entity_poly.type
_entity_poly.pdbx_seq_one_letter_code
_entity_poly.pdbx_strand_id
1 'polypeptide(L)'
;MRAVERQARRCNSFVLFRMVIMMLTGLFPMPWWGYLLVALVFTHGTIAGVTIYLHRYQAHRALEMHPAVAFLFRTWLWLTTGMTTKNWTAVHRKHHAFVESVDDPHSPQILGIRKVLWQGAELYRIEARKEETRAKYGHGTPDDWLERHVYRHDRIGVSLMLIANVTFFGALGLSIWAVQMAWIPFFAAGVINGTAHWRGYRNFETSDTSTNITPWGILIGGEELHNNHHAFASSARFAVKPWEFDIGWFYIQILSALGLAQVKKLAPRLRADRPQKRVDSETLRAVIASQWHVMADYAQRVVTRVHRDEIRHADSAVQSELKPLKRLISRSERFMADHDRSVLSAGLAKSRALATVYQFQQRLRALYAERAASQERLLSQLEEWCHEAEATGITALAEFVDRLRRYSLQAM
;
A
#
# COMPACT_ATOMS: atom_id res chain seq x y z
N MET A 1 -0.57 39.45 -63.78
CA MET A 1 -1.55 39.41 -62.69
C MET A 1 -1.85 38.00 -62.19
N ARG A 2 -2.32 37.04 -63.00
CA ARG A 2 -2.72 35.68 -62.56
C ARG A 2 -1.61 34.84 -61.89
N ALA A 3 -0.35 35.04 -62.23
CA ALA A 3 0.76 34.31 -61.63
C ALA A 3 1.07 34.82 -60.16
N VAL A 4 1.01 36.13 -59.92
CA VAL A 4 1.20 36.74 -58.62
C VAL A 4 0.09 36.37 -57.64
N GLU A 5 -1.17 36.34 -58.11
CA GLU A 5 -2.30 35.87 -57.32
C GLU A 5 -2.21 34.37 -56.94
N ARG A 6 -1.72 33.51 -57.81
CA ARG A 6 -1.50 32.08 -57.50
C ARG A 6 -0.37 31.92 -56.47
N GLN A 7 0.69 32.72 -56.53
CA GLN A 7 1.77 32.69 -55.59
C GLN A 7 1.35 33.20 -54.20
N ALA A 8 0.55 34.27 -54.15
CA ALA A 8 -0.04 34.77 -52.90
C ALA A 8 -1.02 33.77 -52.28
N ARG A 9 -1.88 33.12 -53.06
CA ARG A 9 -2.77 32.06 -52.56
C ARG A 9 -2.00 30.84 -52.02
N ARG A 10 -0.91 30.41 -52.68
CA ARG A 10 -0.05 29.32 -52.18
C ARG A 10 0.66 29.71 -50.88
N CYS A 11 1.17 30.97 -50.75
CA CYS A 11 1.77 31.46 -49.54
C CYS A 11 0.78 31.51 -48.37
N ASN A 12 -0.41 32.03 -48.60
CA ASN A 12 -1.49 32.06 -47.60
C ASN A 12 -1.91 30.64 -47.15
N SER A 13 -2.04 29.69 -48.11
CA SER A 13 -2.39 28.29 -47.77
C SER A 13 -1.29 27.63 -46.93
N PHE A 14 -0.01 27.91 -47.22
CA PHE A 14 1.10 27.36 -46.48
C PHE A 14 1.21 27.95 -45.06
N VAL A 15 0.98 29.25 -44.92
CA VAL A 15 0.93 29.93 -43.62
C VAL A 15 -0.24 29.39 -42.79
N LEU A 16 -1.42 29.26 -43.39
CA LEU A 16 -2.59 28.71 -42.72
C LEU A 16 -2.37 27.27 -42.26
N PHE A 17 -1.78 26.45 -43.12
CA PHE A 17 -1.44 25.05 -42.81
C PHE A 17 -0.45 24.95 -41.66
N ARG A 18 0.61 25.79 -41.64
CA ARG A 18 1.55 25.86 -40.52
C ARG A 18 0.87 26.32 -39.21
N MET A 19 0.00 27.30 -39.29
CA MET A 19 -0.76 27.75 -38.12
C MET A 19 -1.65 26.65 -37.56
N VAL A 20 -2.34 25.89 -38.42
CA VAL A 20 -3.18 24.76 -37.99
C VAL A 20 -2.34 23.65 -37.34
N ILE A 21 -1.19 23.30 -37.94
CA ILE A 21 -0.27 22.33 -37.34
C ILE A 21 0.19 22.82 -35.98
N MET A 22 0.64 24.08 -35.85
CA MET A 22 1.11 24.65 -34.61
C MET A 22 0.01 24.72 -33.53
N MET A 23 -1.24 24.98 -33.91
CA MET A 23 -2.37 24.89 -33.01
C MET A 23 -2.64 23.46 -32.51
N LEU A 24 -2.41 22.45 -33.35
CA LEU A 24 -2.58 21.05 -32.98
C LEU A 24 -1.43 20.49 -32.15
N THR A 25 -0.18 20.84 -32.49
CA THR A 25 1.04 20.22 -31.96
C THR A 25 1.84 21.10 -30.99
N GLY A 26 1.50 22.37 -30.88
CA GLY A 26 2.21 23.34 -30.02
C GLY A 26 3.64 23.63 -30.49
N LEU A 27 4.48 24.01 -29.51
CA LEU A 27 5.89 24.35 -29.77
C LEU A 27 6.78 23.14 -30.04
N PHE A 28 6.38 21.94 -29.60
CA PHE A 28 7.14 20.69 -29.80
C PHE A 28 6.34 19.68 -30.63
N PRO A 29 6.34 19.83 -31.95
CA PRO A 29 5.69 18.85 -32.81
C PRO A 29 6.43 17.49 -32.72
N MET A 30 5.68 16.45 -32.43
CA MET A 30 6.18 15.08 -32.25
C MET A 30 5.33 14.09 -33.05
N PRO A 31 5.83 12.89 -33.35
CA PRO A 31 4.99 11.80 -33.83
C PRO A 31 3.97 11.44 -32.73
N TRP A 32 2.84 10.84 -33.11
CA TRP A 32 1.72 10.51 -32.19
C TRP A 32 2.16 9.76 -30.92
N TRP A 33 3.10 8.83 -31.04
CA TRP A 33 3.62 8.07 -29.91
C TRP A 33 4.44 8.94 -28.93
N GLY A 34 5.00 10.06 -29.40
CA GLY A 34 5.70 11.02 -28.55
C GLY A 34 4.77 11.68 -27.55
N TYR A 35 3.55 12.06 -27.95
CA TYR A 35 2.54 12.62 -27.04
C TYR A 35 2.09 11.58 -26.01
N LEU A 36 1.94 10.31 -26.41
CA LEU A 36 1.66 9.23 -25.49
C LEU A 36 2.77 9.04 -24.48
N LEU A 37 4.02 9.05 -24.94
CA LEU A 37 5.20 8.95 -24.06
C LEU A 37 5.26 10.10 -23.05
N VAL A 38 5.01 11.34 -23.48
CA VAL A 38 4.97 12.51 -22.57
C VAL A 38 3.87 12.33 -21.52
N ALA A 39 2.66 11.90 -21.92
CA ALA A 39 1.57 11.63 -20.98
C ALA A 39 1.97 10.57 -19.95
N LEU A 40 2.61 9.48 -20.38
CA LEU A 40 3.08 8.41 -19.50
C LEU A 40 4.19 8.90 -18.55
N VAL A 41 5.17 9.65 -19.05
CA VAL A 41 6.28 10.18 -18.24
C VAL A 41 5.74 11.15 -17.18
N PHE A 42 4.87 12.07 -17.56
CA PHE A 42 4.30 13.05 -16.62
C PHE A 42 3.41 12.38 -15.58
N THR A 43 2.58 11.44 -16.00
CA THR A 43 1.74 10.66 -15.09
C THR A 43 2.59 9.83 -14.14
N HIS A 44 3.62 9.16 -14.65
CA HIS A 44 4.52 8.35 -13.84
C HIS A 44 5.35 9.20 -12.87
N GLY A 45 5.81 10.39 -13.27
CA GLY A 45 6.44 11.36 -12.36
C GLY A 45 5.51 11.78 -11.21
N THR A 46 4.20 11.93 -11.50
CA THR A 46 3.20 12.21 -10.47
C THR A 46 3.03 11.03 -9.51
N ILE A 47 2.98 9.80 -10.03
CA ILE A 47 2.93 8.57 -9.22
C ILE A 47 4.17 8.47 -8.33
N ALA A 48 5.37 8.71 -8.88
CA ALA A 48 6.61 8.72 -8.10
C ALA A 48 6.56 9.76 -6.97
N GLY A 49 6.03 10.95 -7.25
CA GLY A 49 5.83 11.98 -6.23
C GLY A 49 4.86 11.55 -5.14
N VAL A 50 3.74 10.91 -5.48
CA VAL A 50 2.77 10.40 -4.49
C VAL A 50 3.40 9.30 -3.65
N THR A 51 3.95 8.25 -4.26
CA THR A 51 4.43 7.08 -3.53
C THR A 51 5.71 7.34 -2.71
N ILE A 52 6.63 8.17 -3.22
CA ILE A 52 7.91 8.43 -2.54
C ILE A 52 7.78 9.60 -1.57
N TYR A 53 7.30 10.76 -2.06
CA TYR A 53 7.27 11.98 -1.27
C TYR A 53 6.08 12.03 -0.30
N LEU A 54 4.83 11.91 -0.78
CA LEU A 54 3.67 12.02 0.12
C LEU A 54 3.55 10.81 1.03
N HIS A 55 3.68 9.62 0.49
CA HIS A 55 3.39 8.39 1.20
C HIS A 55 4.55 7.95 2.10
N ARG A 56 5.68 7.53 1.50
CA ARG A 56 6.79 6.92 2.26
C ARG A 56 7.59 7.96 3.06
N TYR A 57 7.79 9.17 2.53
CA TYR A 57 8.53 10.21 3.25
C TYR A 57 7.63 10.97 4.23
N GLN A 58 6.56 11.64 3.76
CA GLN A 58 5.77 12.54 4.62
C GLN A 58 4.83 11.78 5.56
N ALA A 59 4.05 10.81 5.06
CA ALA A 59 3.08 10.11 5.89
C ALA A 59 3.74 9.13 6.86
N HIS A 60 4.59 8.24 6.38
CA HIS A 60 5.15 7.14 7.17
C HIS A 60 6.56 7.37 7.71
N ARG A 61 7.24 8.43 7.26
CA ARG A 61 8.61 8.77 7.70
C ARG A 61 9.57 7.57 7.58
N ALA A 62 9.44 6.85 6.48
CA ALA A 62 10.25 5.67 6.19
C ALA A 62 11.64 6.00 5.66
N LEU A 63 11.82 7.22 5.17
CA LEU A 63 13.08 7.73 4.62
C LEU A 63 13.24 9.22 4.95
N GLU A 64 14.45 9.74 4.81
CA GLU A 64 14.74 11.17 4.70
C GLU A 64 15.09 11.50 3.27
N MET A 65 14.84 12.74 2.86
CA MET A 65 15.00 13.18 1.47
C MET A 65 15.75 14.51 1.43
N HIS A 66 16.66 14.64 0.46
CA HIS A 66 17.35 15.90 0.23
C HIS A 66 16.34 17.04 -0.05
N PRO A 67 16.48 18.22 0.54
CA PRO A 67 15.51 19.31 0.41
C PRO A 67 15.15 19.70 -1.03
N ALA A 68 16.13 19.67 -1.94
CA ALA A 68 15.91 19.97 -3.35
C ALA A 68 14.99 18.94 -4.03
N VAL A 69 15.14 17.64 -3.71
CA VAL A 69 14.29 16.58 -4.25
C VAL A 69 12.87 16.68 -3.67
N ALA A 70 12.77 16.95 -2.37
CA ALA A 70 11.49 17.20 -1.71
C ALA A 70 10.77 18.41 -2.33
N PHE A 71 11.50 19.51 -2.61
CA PHE A 71 10.97 20.69 -3.29
C PHE A 71 10.46 20.36 -4.70
N LEU A 72 11.22 19.62 -5.50
CA LEU A 72 10.83 19.22 -6.85
C LEU A 72 9.55 18.37 -6.85
N PHE A 73 9.47 17.33 -6.00
CA PHE A 73 8.26 16.51 -5.89
C PHE A 73 7.05 17.31 -5.42
N ARG A 74 7.23 18.17 -4.42
CA ARG A 74 6.16 19.01 -3.87
C ARG A 74 5.60 19.95 -4.91
N THR A 75 6.47 20.65 -5.65
CA THR A 75 6.07 21.57 -6.73
C THR A 75 5.38 20.80 -7.87
N TRP A 76 5.94 19.65 -8.27
CA TRP A 76 5.35 18.81 -9.31
C TRP A 76 3.96 18.34 -8.93
N LEU A 77 3.76 17.85 -7.71
CA LEU A 77 2.47 17.40 -7.21
C LEU A 77 1.43 18.53 -7.16
N TRP A 78 1.83 19.73 -6.76
CA TRP A 78 0.97 20.89 -6.81
C TRP A 78 0.52 21.24 -8.25
N LEU A 79 1.45 21.18 -9.21
CA LEU A 79 1.14 21.41 -10.62
C LEU A 79 0.21 20.34 -11.21
N THR A 80 0.41 19.07 -10.85
CA THR A 80 -0.25 17.94 -11.51
C THR A 80 -1.49 17.41 -10.79
N THR A 81 -1.71 17.81 -9.53
CA THR A 81 -2.83 17.29 -8.73
C THR A 81 -3.55 18.37 -7.91
N GLY A 82 -2.90 19.50 -7.66
CA GLY A 82 -3.38 20.51 -6.72
C GLY A 82 -3.36 20.08 -5.24
N MET A 83 -2.80 18.91 -4.92
CA MET A 83 -2.74 18.41 -3.54
C MET A 83 -1.68 19.15 -2.73
N THR A 84 -2.01 19.51 -1.50
CA THR A 84 -1.04 20.00 -0.51
C THR A 84 -0.51 18.84 0.32
N THR A 85 0.74 18.91 0.74
CA THR A 85 1.39 17.87 1.54
C THR A 85 0.60 17.57 2.83
N LYS A 86 0.16 18.62 3.54
CA LYS A 86 -0.57 18.49 4.80
C LYS A 86 -1.90 17.77 4.64
N ASN A 87 -2.67 18.12 3.63
CA ASN A 87 -4.00 17.54 3.41
C ASN A 87 -3.90 16.05 3.09
N TRP A 88 -3.00 15.69 2.15
CA TRP A 88 -2.83 14.29 1.75
C TRP A 88 -2.34 13.42 2.92
N THR A 89 -1.30 13.89 3.61
CA THR A 89 -0.72 13.20 4.77
C THR A 89 -1.76 13.01 5.88
N ALA A 90 -2.58 14.02 6.15
CA ALA A 90 -3.60 13.95 7.19
C ALA A 90 -4.68 12.91 6.88
N VAL A 91 -5.21 12.92 5.66
CA VAL A 91 -6.24 11.94 5.24
C VAL A 91 -5.69 10.53 5.28
N HIS A 92 -4.48 10.31 4.76
CA HIS A 92 -3.84 9.00 4.73
C HIS A 92 -3.54 8.45 6.14
N ARG A 93 -3.00 9.29 7.04
CA ARG A 93 -2.75 8.87 8.44
C ARG A 93 -4.06 8.59 9.19
N LYS A 94 -5.12 9.33 8.91
CA LYS A 94 -6.45 9.05 9.48
C LYS A 94 -6.96 7.70 8.99
N HIS A 95 -6.81 7.38 7.70
CA HIS A 95 -7.15 6.06 7.17
C HIS A 95 -6.42 4.95 7.95
N HIS A 96 -5.09 5.02 8.11
CA HIS A 96 -4.34 4.03 8.89
C HIS A 96 -4.76 3.94 10.37
N ALA A 97 -5.21 5.04 10.97
CA ALA A 97 -5.68 5.04 12.35
C ALA A 97 -7.05 4.38 12.53
N PHE A 98 -7.91 4.41 11.51
CA PHE A 98 -9.29 3.98 11.56
C PHE A 98 -9.69 3.01 10.45
N VAL A 99 -8.73 2.28 9.90
CA VAL A 99 -8.98 1.37 8.77
C VAL A 99 -10.28 0.58 9.00
N GLU A 100 -11.21 0.70 8.03
CA GLU A 100 -12.48 -0.02 7.99
C GLU A 100 -13.39 0.19 9.21
N SER A 101 -13.28 1.36 9.82
CA SER A 101 -14.26 1.87 10.78
C SER A 101 -15.15 2.93 10.13
N VAL A 102 -16.15 3.40 10.88
CA VAL A 102 -17.04 4.50 10.45
C VAL A 102 -16.28 5.83 10.24
N ASP A 103 -15.11 5.97 10.87
CA ASP A 103 -14.26 7.15 10.77
C ASP A 103 -13.21 7.05 9.65
N ASP A 104 -13.13 5.90 8.96
CA ASP A 104 -12.25 5.73 7.80
C ASP A 104 -12.73 6.60 6.63
N PRO A 105 -11.89 7.50 6.09
CA PRO A 105 -12.29 8.40 5.02
C PRO A 105 -12.80 7.71 3.75
N HIS A 106 -12.37 6.48 3.47
CA HIS A 106 -12.62 5.82 2.19
C HIS A 106 -12.72 4.29 2.26
N SER A 107 -13.21 3.74 3.39
CA SER A 107 -13.40 2.28 3.49
C SER A 107 -14.44 1.75 2.51
N PRO A 108 -14.09 0.80 1.62
CA PRO A 108 -15.05 0.13 0.76
C PRO A 108 -15.96 -0.83 1.53
N GLN A 109 -15.55 -1.27 2.73
CA GLN A 109 -16.36 -2.13 3.59
C GLN A 109 -17.54 -1.35 4.21
N ILE A 110 -17.34 -0.05 4.49
CA ILE A 110 -18.36 0.83 5.10
C ILE A 110 -19.16 1.57 4.02
N LEU A 111 -18.47 2.15 3.04
CA LEU A 111 -19.08 3.03 2.02
C LEU A 111 -19.55 2.29 0.77
N GLY A 112 -19.12 1.03 0.59
CA GLY A 112 -19.32 0.24 -0.61
C GLY A 112 -18.27 0.48 -1.69
N ILE A 113 -17.82 -0.61 -2.34
CA ILE A 113 -16.74 -0.57 -3.34
C ILE A 113 -17.02 0.38 -4.51
N ARG A 114 -18.26 0.43 -5.00
CA ARG A 114 -18.63 1.31 -6.12
C ARG A 114 -18.41 2.78 -5.78
N LYS A 115 -18.79 3.20 -4.56
CA LYS A 115 -18.63 4.59 -4.13
C LYS A 115 -17.16 4.94 -4.01
N VAL A 116 -16.34 4.11 -3.37
CA VAL A 116 -14.91 4.38 -3.22
C VAL A 116 -14.21 4.38 -4.58
N LEU A 117 -14.51 3.43 -5.45
CA LEU A 117 -13.89 3.33 -6.78
C LEU A 117 -14.15 4.57 -7.65
N TRP A 118 -15.36 5.08 -7.69
CA TRP A 118 -15.74 6.17 -8.59
C TRP A 118 -15.74 7.56 -7.96
N GLN A 119 -15.85 7.65 -6.64
CA GLN A 119 -15.90 8.91 -5.90
C GLN A 119 -14.75 9.06 -4.90
N GLY A 120 -13.69 8.25 -5.02
CA GLY A 120 -12.56 8.27 -4.09
C GLY A 120 -11.91 9.65 -3.96
N ALA A 121 -11.76 10.37 -5.08
CA ALA A 121 -11.23 11.73 -5.05
C ALA A 121 -12.17 12.72 -4.34
N GLU A 122 -13.48 12.54 -4.44
CA GLU A 122 -14.45 13.38 -3.72
C GLU A 122 -14.44 13.08 -2.23
N LEU A 123 -14.40 11.80 -1.85
CA LEU A 123 -14.24 11.37 -0.46
C LEU A 123 -12.97 11.99 0.16
N TYR A 124 -11.85 11.94 -0.56
CA TYR A 124 -10.61 12.60 -0.16
C TYR A 124 -10.81 14.10 0.05
N ARG A 125 -11.44 14.81 -0.91
CA ARG A 125 -11.67 16.26 -0.81
C ARG A 125 -12.56 16.64 0.37
N ILE A 126 -13.59 15.86 0.63
CA ILE A 126 -14.48 16.06 1.79
C ILE A 126 -13.69 15.95 3.08
N GLU A 127 -12.88 14.89 3.23
CA GLU A 127 -12.10 14.66 4.43
C GLU A 127 -10.98 15.71 4.61
N ALA A 128 -10.29 16.06 3.52
CA ALA A 128 -9.22 17.06 3.52
C ALA A 128 -9.67 18.47 3.93
N ARG A 129 -10.96 18.79 3.82
CA ARG A 129 -11.54 20.08 4.27
C ARG A 129 -11.78 20.12 5.77
N LYS A 130 -11.83 18.97 6.46
CA LYS A 130 -12.06 18.93 7.91
C LYS A 130 -10.85 19.45 8.66
N GLU A 131 -11.00 20.55 9.42
CA GLU A 131 -9.90 21.12 10.20
C GLU A 131 -9.38 20.17 11.26
N GLU A 132 -10.27 19.42 11.91
CA GLU A 132 -9.91 18.40 12.90
C GLU A 132 -8.95 17.35 12.32
N THR A 133 -9.22 16.85 11.13
CA THR A 133 -8.36 15.87 10.44
C THR A 133 -6.99 16.47 10.15
N ARG A 134 -6.95 17.70 9.61
CA ARG A 134 -5.68 18.40 9.32
C ARG A 134 -4.87 18.69 10.58
N ALA A 135 -5.51 19.15 11.63
CA ALA A 135 -4.85 19.48 12.89
C ALA A 135 -4.27 18.23 13.56
N LYS A 136 -5.07 17.16 13.66
CA LYS A 136 -4.68 15.94 14.36
C LYS A 136 -3.68 15.09 13.60
N TYR A 137 -3.83 14.91 12.29
CA TYR A 137 -3.05 13.96 11.48
C TYR A 137 -2.03 14.62 10.54
N GLY A 138 -2.15 15.94 10.29
CA GLY A 138 -1.24 16.68 9.41
C GLY A 138 0.06 17.18 10.08
N HIS A 139 0.37 16.74 11.29
CA HIS A 139 1.54 17.20 12.03
C HIS A 139 2.86 16.80 11.37
N GLY A 140 3.87 17.70 11.46
CA GLY A 140 5.22 17.48 10.95
C GLY A 140 5.34 17.44 9.43
N THR A 141 4.35 17.97 8.72
CA THR A 141 4.45 18.30 7.29
C THR A 141 5.02 19.72 7.12
N PRO A 142 5.56 20.05 5.94
CA PRO A 142 6.04 21.42 5.68
C PRO A 142 4.96 22.48 5.94
N ASP A 143 5.37 23.57 6.56
CA ASP A 143 4.56 24.78 6.80
C ASP A 143 5.39 26.02 6.51
N ASP A 144 6.05 26.04 5.36
CA ASP A 144 6.90 27.13 4.90
C ASP A 144 6.10 28.20 4.10
N TRP A 145 6.83 29.21 3.63
CA TRP A 145 6.24 30.29 2.83
C TRP A 145 5.51 29.78 1.58
N LEU A 146 6.07 28.75 0.90
CA LEU A 146 5.47 28.17 -0.30
C LEU A 146 4.15 27.47 0.00
N GLU A 147 4.06 26.70 1.09
CA GLU A 147 2.79 26.06 1.50
C GLU A 147 1.72 27.12 1.80
N ARG A 148 2.11 28.19 2.51
CA ARG A 148 1.18 29.22 2.98
C ARG A 148 0.71 30.15 1.85
N HIS A 149 1.52 30.43 0.82
CA HIS A 149 1.24 31.47 -0.17
C HIS A 149 1.10 30.94 -1.60
N VAL A 150 1.69 29.79 -1.93
CA VAL A 150 1.67 29.22 -3.28
C VAL A 150 0.82 27.96 -3.34
N TYR A 151 1.21 26.91 -2.62
CA TYR A 151 0.61 25.59 -2.80
C TYR A 151 -0.81 25.48 -2.24
N ARG A 152 -1.21 26.34 -1.32
CA ARG A 152 -2.61 26.44 -0.86
C ARG A 152 -3.60 26.73 -2.00
N HIS A 153 -3.11 27.29 -3.10
CA HIS A 153 -3.91 27.65 -4.28
C HIS A 153 -3.88 26.51 -5.31
N ASP A 154 -4.61 25.44 -5.02
CA ASP A 154 -4.68 24.21 -5.81
C ASP A 154 -4.99 24.44 -7.29
N ARG A 155 -5.97 25.31 -7.58
CA ARG A 155 -6.41 25.64 -8.95
C ARG A 155 -5.33 26.34 -9.77
N ILE A 156 -4.48 27.15 -9.14
CA ILE A 156 -3.41 27.88 -9.85
C ILE A 156 -2.40 26.87 -10.39
N GLY A 157 -1.93 25.92 -9.59
CA GLY A 157 -0.98 24.90 -10.03
C GLY A 157 -1.49 24.09 -11.21
N VAL A 158 -2.71 23.57 -11.08
CA VAL A 158 -3.36 22.76 -12.14
C VAL A 158 -3.59 23.56 -13.41
N SER A 159 -3.93 24.86 -13.30
CA SER A 159 -4.11 25.75 -14.45
C SER A 159 -2.77 26.08 -15.13
N LEU A 160 -1.71 26.29 -14.38
CA LEU A 160 -0.37 26.49 -14.93
C LEU A 160 0.11 25.26 -15.71
N MET A 161 -0.16 24.06 -15.19
CA MET A 161 0.13 22.81 -15.92
C MET A 161 -0.70 22.68 -17.20
N LEU A 162 -1.97 23.07 -17.18
CA LEU A 162 -2.80 23.13 -18.39
C LEU A 162 -2.19 24.07 -19.44
N ILE A 163 -1.85 25.30 -19.03
CA ILE A 163 -1.25 26.31 -19.92
C ILE A 163 0.07 25.78 -20.50
N ALA A 164 0.92 25.19 -19.67
CA ALA A 164 2.18 24.59 -20.14
C ALA A 164 1.94 23.48 -21.16
N ASN A 165 1.05 22.52 -20.87
CA ASN A 165 0.74 21.44 -21.79
C ASN A 165 0.19 21.97 -23.14
N VAL A 166 -0.74 22.91 -23.12
CA VAL A 166 -1.30 23.48 -24.36
C VAL A 166 -0.26 24.28 -25.10
N THR A 167 0.58 25.05 -24.42
CA THR A 167 1.67 25.81 -25.07
C THR A 167 2.67 24.89 -25.76
N PHE A 168 3.13 23.86 -25.07
CA PHE A 168 4.17 22.97 -25.61
C PHE A 168 3.63 21.95 -26.62
N PHE A 169 2.41 21.45 -26.43
CA PHE A 169 1.87 20.32 -27.19
C PHE A 169 0.57 20.63 -27.93
N GLY A 170 0.14 21.92 -27.97
CA GLY A 170 -1.05 22.37 -28.68
C GLY A 170 -2.35 21.74 -28.13
N ALA A 171 -3.31 21.50 -29.01
CA ALA A 171 -4.57 20.83 -28.66
C ALA A 171 -4.37 19.43 -28.09
N LEU A 172 -3.33 18.70 -28.50
CA LEU A 172 -2.96 17.38 -27.91
C LEU A 172 -2.47 17.52 -26.48
N GLY A 173 -1.92 18.69 -26.08
CA GLY A 173 -1.56 19.00 -24.70
C GLY A 173 -2.76 19.00 -23.75
N LEU A 174 -3.97 19.34 -24.23
CA LEU A 174 -5.18 19.20 -23.44
C LEU A 174 -5.47 17.73 -23.08
N SER A 175 -5.26 16.81 -24.03
CA SER A 175 -5.42 15.38 -23.77
C SER A 175 -4.36 14.86 -22.76
N ILE A 176 -3.10 15.30 -22.86
CA ILE A 176 -2.06 14.98 -21.89
C ILE A 176 -2.47 15.45 -20.49
N TRP A 177 -2.90 16.70 -20.37
CA TRP A 177 -3.37 17.25 -19.10
C TRP A 177 -4.59 16.51 -18.55
N ALA A 178 -5.58 16.15 -19.40
CA ALA A 178 -6.75 15.40 -18.97
C ALA A 178 -6.37 14.01 -18.39
N VAL A 179 -5.43 13.32 -19.02
CA VAL A 179 -4.89 12.04 -18.50
C VAL A 179 -4.22 12.24 -17.14
N GLN A 180 -3.39 13.27 -16.96
CA GLN A 180 -2.77 13.59 -15.68
C GLN A 180 -3.82 13.84 -14.60
N MET A 181 -4.88 14.62 -14.91
CA MET A 181 -5.95 14.94 -13.96
C MET A 181 -6.82 13.74 -13.58
N ALA A 182 -6.99 12.78 -14.48
CA ALA A 182 -7.80 11.59 -14.24
C ALA A 182 -7.02 10.47 -13.51
N TRP A 183 -5.71 10.39 -13.68
CA TRP A 183 -4.92 9.23 -13.25
C TRP A 183 -4.93 9.02 -11.72
N ILE A 184 -4.50 10.02 -10.96
CA ILE A 184 -4.44 9.90 -9.49
C ILE A 184 -5.84 9.74 -8.87
N PRO A 185 -6.87 10.52 -9.25
CA PRO A 185 -8.23 10.29 -8.79
C PRO A 185 -8.75 8.88 -9.02
N PHE A 186 -8.49 8.31 -10.19
CA PHE A 186 -8.97 6.97 -10.50
C PHE A 186 -8.11 5.87 -9.87
N PHE A 187 -6.80 5.87 -10.13
CA PHE A 187 -5.94 4.78 -9.70
C PHE A 187 -5.58 4.82 -8.21
N ALA A 188 -5.15 5.96 -7.68
CA ALA A 188 -4.80 6.04 -6.27
C ALA A 188 -6.04 6.15 -5.36
N ALA A 189 -6.90 7.14 -5.59
CA ALA A 189 -8.05 7.35 -4.71
C ALA A 189 -9.17 6.32 -4.93
N GLY A 190 -9.35 5.80 -6.16
CA GLY A 190 -10.36 4.80 -6.48
C GLY A 190 -9.84 3.37 -6.34
N VAL A 191 -8.86 2.99 -7.17
CA VAL A 191 -8.40 1.59 -7.26
C VAL A 191 -7.65 1.16 -6.00
N ILE A 192 -6.67 1.94 -5.52
CA ILE A 192 -5.93 1.54 -4.32
C ILE A 192 -6.84 1.56 -3.10
N ASN A 193 -7.51 2.68 -2.81
CA ASN A 193 -8.37 2.76 -1.62
C ASN A 193 -9.59 1.83 -1.70
N GLY A 194 -10.10 1.55 -2.90
CA GLY A 194 -11.23 0.67 -3.11
C GLY A 194 -10.83 -0.79 -3.29
N THR A 195 -10.22 -1.11 -4.44
CA THR A 195 -9.96 -2.51 -4.83
C THR A 195 -8.95 -3.19 -3.91
N ALA A 196 -7.91 -2.48 -3.44
CA ALA A 196 -6.93 -3.07 -2.55
C ALA A 196 -7.46 -3.36 -1.13
N HIS A 197 -8.61 -2.80 -0.73
CA HIS A 197 -9.34 -3.19 0.48
C HIS A 197 -10.57 -4.09 0.19
N TRP A 198 -10.67 -4.62 -1.04
CA TRP A 198 -11.82 -5.44 -1.43
C TRP A 198 -11.42 -6.80 -1.99
N ARG A 199 -10.47 -6.86 -2.93
CA ARG A 199 -10.10 -8.09 -3.63
C ARG A 199 -8.64 -8.08 -4.08
N GLY A 200 -7.92 -9.15 -3.74
CA GLY A 200 -6.54 -9.39 -4.12
C GLY A 200 -5.98 -10.58 -3.35
N TYR A 201 -4.66 -10.77 -3.43
CA TYR A 201 -3.98 -11.77 -2.61
C TYR A 201 -3.42 -11.13 -1.32
N ARG A 202 -3.16 -11.96 -0.32
CA ARG A 202 -2.62 -11.51 0.97
C ARG A 202 -1.37 -12.30 1.31
N ASN A 203 -0.32 -11.61 1.72
CA ASN A 203 0.87 -12.22 2.33
C ASN A 203 0.74 -12.27 3.85
N PHE A 204 -0.04 -11.38 4.43
CA PHE A 204 -0.19 -11.19 5.86
C PHE A 204 -1.67 -11.06 6.24
N GLU A 205 -2.04 -11.73 7.31
CA GLU A 205 -3.38 -11.62 7.90
C GLU A 205 -3.43 -10.42 8.85
N THR A 206 -3.37 -9.22 8.27
CA THR A 206 -3.55 -7.96 9.00
C THR A 206 -4.94 -7.86 9.62
N SER A 207 -5.11 -6.96 10.58
CA SER A 207 -6.41 -6.73 11.23
C SER A 207 -7.41 -5.96 10.38
N ASP A 208 -7.09 -5.71 9.10
CA ASP A 208 -7.90 -5.06 8.09
C ASP A 208 -8.14 -5.98 6.88
N THR A 209 -8.87 -5.50 5.87
CA THR A 209 -9.15 -6.27 4.65
C THR A 209 -8.19 -5.95 3.50
N SER A 210 -7.08 -5.26 3.77
CA SER A 210 -6.09 -4.91 2.73
C SER A 210 -5.58 -6.15 1.98
N THR A 211 -5.44 -6.02 0.69
CA THR A 211 -4.95 -7.06 -0.23
C THR A 211 -3.90 -6.48 -1.16
N ASN A 212 -3.02 -7.31 -1.70
CA ASN A 212 -2.17 -6.96 -2.82
C ASN A 212 -2.95 -7.17 -4.11
N ILE A 213 -3.03 -6.17 -4.98
CA ILE A 213 -3.78 -6.26 -6.24
C ILE A 213 -3.03 -7.15 -7.23
N THR A 214 -1.72 -6.88 -7.39
CA THR A 214 -0.80 -7.59 -8.28
C THR A 214 0.59 -7.59 -7.67
N PRO A 215 1.43 -8.60 -7.95
CA PRO A 215 2.82 -8.60 -7.49
C PRO A 215 3.72 -7.58 -8.22
N TRP A 216 3.23 -6.97 -9.29
CA TRP A 216 3.96 -6.00 -10.10
C TRP A 216 3.56 -4.57 -9.74
N GLY A 217 4.24 -4.00 -8.74
CA GLY A 217 4.02 -2.64 -8.26
C GLY A 217 4.68 -1.61 -9.19
N ILE A 218 4.17 -1.47 -10.42
CA ILE A 218 4.71 -0.58 -11.45
C ILE A 218 3.73 0.54 -11.78
N LEU A 219 2.46 0.23 -11.96
CA LEU A 219 1.46 1.14 -12.50
C LEU A 219 1.12 2.27 -11.52
N ILE A 220 1.11 1.97 -10.22
CA ILE A 220 0.77 2.91 -9.15
C ILE A 220 1.93 3.03 -8.13
N GLY A 221 3.17 2.83 -8.58
CA GLY A 221 4.35 3.13 -7.77
C GLY A 221 4.67 2.16 -6.64
N GLY A 222 4.14 0.94 -6.67
CA GLY A 222 4.28 -0.07 -5.61
C GLY A 222 3.07 -0.14 -4.67
N GLU A 223 2.12 0.79 -4.78
CA GLU A 223 0.90 0.83 -3.97
C GLU A 223 -0.01 -0.40 -4.21
N GLU A 224 0.19 -1.11 -5.32
CA GLU A 224 -0.45 -2.38 -5.62
C GLU A 224 -0.16 -3.47 -4.58
N LEU A 225 0.95 -3.32 -3.83
CA LEU A 225 1.38 -4.21 -2.74
C LEU A 225 0.80 -3.75 -1.39
N HIS A 226 -0.48 -3.49 -1.34
CA HIS A 226 -1.15 -2.77 -0.27
C HIS A 226 -1.29 -3.55 1.05
N ASN A 227 -1.49 -4.88 0.98
CA ASN A 227 -1.45 -5.73 2.18
C ASN A 227 -0.05 -5.76 2.83
N ASN A 228 1.01 -5.77 2.01
CA ASN A 228 2.36 -5.68 2.53
C ASN A 228 2.61 -4.33 3.22
N HIS A 229 2.10 -3.25 2.60
CA HIS A 229 2.16 -1.92 3.17
C HIS A 229 1.39 -1.83 4.50
N HIS A 230 0.16 -2.33 4.59
CA HIS A 230 -0.61 -2.34 5.83
C HIS A 230 0.02 -3.20 6.93
N ALA A 231 0.70 -4.29 6.57
CA ALA A 231 1.45 -5.08 7.52
C ALA A 231 2.68 -4.34 8.07
N PHE A 232 3.34 -3.54 7.24
CA PHE A 232 4.57 -2.81 7.57
C PHE A 232 4.50 -1.36 7.09
N ALA A 233 3.54 -0.60 7.58
CA ALA A 233 3.22 0.75 7.11
C ALA A 233 4.44 1.71 7.13
N SER A 234 5.34 1.57 8.09
CA SER A 234 6.54 2.40 8.16
C SER A 234 7.70 1.93 7.27
N SER A 235 7.55 0.88 6.48
CA SER A 235 8.61 0.38 5.59
C SER A 235 8.73 1.23 4.32
N ALA A 236 9.96 1.59 3.93
CA ALA A 236 10.22 2.23 2.64
C ALA A 236 10.09 1.25 1.46
N ARG A 237 10.08 -0.05 1.70
CA ARG A 237 9.93 -1.11 0.70
C ARG A 237 8.63 -1.86 0.93
N PHE A 238 7.79 -1.97 -0.11
CA PHE A 238 6.53 -2.70 -0.04
C PHE A 238 6.64 -4.15 -0.56
N ALA A 239 7.56 -4.43 -1.48
CA ALA A 239 7.83 -5.81 -1.90
C ALA A 239 8.47 -6.61 -0.76
N VAL A 240 7.81 -7.69 -0.34
CA VAL A 240 8.28 -8.58 0.75
C VAL A 240 8.71 -9.94 0.21
N LYS A 241 8.06 -10.41 -0.85
CA LYS A 241 8.36 -11.71 -1.47
C LYS A 241 9.33 -11.56 -2.65
N PRO A 242 10.15 -12.60 -2.98
CA PRO A 242 11.11 -12.52 -4.09
C PRO A 242 10.51 -12.26 -5.46
N TRP A 243 9.24 -12.62 -5.67
CA TRP A 243 8.52 -12.44 -6.94
C TRP A 243 7.74 -11.12 -7.01
N GLU A 244 7.79 -10.29 -5.98
CA GLU A 244 7.16 -8.98 -5.96
C GLU A 244 8.14 -7.91 -6.41
N PHE A 245 7.66 -6.98 -7.20
CA PHE A 245 8.42 -5.83 -7.67
C PHE A 245 7.76 -4.53 -7.19
N ASP A 246 8.57 -3.60 -6.68
CA ASP A 246 8.17 -2.29 -6.14
C ASP A 246 9.01 -1.22 -6.83
N ILE A 247 8.43 -0.53 -7.82
CA ILE A 247 9.13 0.51 -8.58
C ILE A 247 9.47 1.74 -7.71
N GLY A 248 8.61 2.05 -6.73
CA GLY A 248 8.90 3.13 -5.78
C GLY A 248 10.14 2.83 -4.95
N TRP A 249 10.30 1.59 -4.50
CA TRP A 249 11.53 1.15 -3.83
C TRP A 249 12.75 1.20 -4.77
N PHE A 250 12.60 0.80 -6.01
CA PHE A 250 13.67 0.91 -7.00
C PHE A 250 14.17 2.36 -7.16
N TYR A 251 13.26 3.33 -7.25
CA TYR A 251 13.63 4.75 -7.30
C TYR A 251 14.26 5.25 -6.00
N ILE A 252 13.78 4.81 -4.85
CA ILE A 252 14.40 5.15 -3.56
C ILE A 252 15.83 4.65 -3.49
N GLN A 253 16.13 3.46 -4.01
CA GLN A 253 17.51 2.94 -4.09
C GLN A 253 18.40 3.81 -4.97
N ILE A 254 17.90 4.27 -6.12
CA ILE A 254 18.64 5.22 -6.99
C ILE A 254 18.89 6.53 -6.24
N LEU A 255 17.87 7.13 -5.64
CA LEU A 255 18.03 8.36 -4.86
C LEU A 255 19.03 8.19 -3.70
N SER A 256 19.00 7.04 -3.03
CA SER A 256 19.93 6.73 -1.94
C SER A 256 21.37 6.57 -2.45
N ALA A 257 21.58 5.90 -3.57
CA ALA A 257 22.89 5.75 -4.20
C ALA A 257 23.49 7.09 -4.64
N LEU A 258 22.65 8.06 -4.99
CA LEU A 258 23.03 9.42 -5.33
C LEU A 258 23.18 10.35 -4.11
N GLY A 259 22.97 9.86 -2.89
CA GLY A 259 22.98 10.68 -1.66
C GLY A 259 21.78 11.62 -1.52
N LEU A 260 20.74 11.44 -2.33
CA LEU A 260 19.53 12.28 -2.37
C LEU A 260 18.41 11.79 -1.46
N ALA A 261 18.52 10.57 -0.91
CA ALA A 261 17.63 10.01 0.08
C ALA A 261 18.39 9.09 1.05
N GLN A 262 17.87 8.97 2.28
CA GLN A 262 18.37 8.02 3.28
C GLN A 262 17.21 7.17 3.79
N VAL A 263 17.27 5.86 3.61
CA VAL A 263 16.29 4.93 4.16
C VAL A 263 16.43 4.85 5.67
N LYS A 264 15.33 5.04 6.38
CA LYS A 264 15.26 4.99 7.86
C LYS A 264 14.63 3.71 8.37
N LYS A 265 13.65 3.19 7.66
CA LYS A 265 12.85 2.05 8.12
C LYS A 265 12.58 1.07 6.99
N LEU A 266 12.78 -0.20 7.28
CA LEU A 266 12.39 -1.33 6.44
C LEU A 266 11.56 -2.32 7.27
N ALA A 267 10.77 -3.14 6.60
CA ALA A 267 10.11 -4.26 7.24
C ALA A 267 11.15 -5.17 7.93
N PRO A 268 10.91 -5.61 9.16
CA PRO A 268 11.84 -6.50 9.87
C PRO A 268 12.04 -7.78 9.07
N ARG A 269 13.26 -8.27 9.00
CA ARG A 269 13.57 -9.57 8.39
C ARG A 269 13.78 -10.60 9.47
N LEU A 270 12.87 -11.57 9.51
CA LEU A 270 12.92 -12.68 10.44
C LEU A 270 13.85 -13.79 9.91
N ARG A 271 14.82 -14.17 10.71
CA ARG A 271 15.68 -15.35 10.48
C ARG A 271 15.38 -16.42 11.52
N ALA A 272 15.65 -17.68 11.19
CA ALA A 272 15.52 -18.84 12.09
C ALA A 272 16.81 -19.68 12.02
N ASP A 273 17.93 -19.00 12.27
CA ASP A 273 19.29 -19.56 12.12
C ASP A 273 20.06 -19.69 13.45
N ARG A 274 19.48 -19.21 14.57
CA ARG A 274 20.10 -19.34 15.89
C ARG A 274 20.02 -20.78 16.42
N PRO A 275 21.10 -21.31 16.99
CA PRO A 275 21.10 -22.64 17.62
C PRO A 275 20.50 -22.58 19.04
N GLN A 276 19.28 -22.02 19.18
CA GLN A 276 18.67 -21.77 20.48
C GLN A 276 17.61 -22.81 20.82
N LYS A 277 17.65 -23.35 22.03
CA LYS A 277 16.71 -24.37 22.54
C LYS A 277 15.62 -23.78 23.47
N ARG A 278 15.79 -22.55 23.94
CA ARG A 278 14.83 -21.86 24.82
C ARG A 278 14.47 -20.51 24.24
N VAL A 279 13.32 -20.02 24.60
CA VAL A 279 12.92 -18.64 24.30
C VAL A 279 13.75 -17.70 25.17
N ASP A 280 14.30 -16.66 24.56
CA ASP A 280 15.03 -15.60 25.28
C ASP A 280 14.49 -14.23 24.90
N SER A 281 15.04 -13.18 25.49
CA SER A 281 14.61 -11.81 25.22
C SER A 281 14.83 -11.37 23.76
N GLU A 282 15.82 -11.94 23.06
CA GLU A 282 16.04 -11.67 21.64
C GLU A 282 14.99 -12.37 20.77
N THR A 283 14.66 -13.63 21.08
CA THR A 283 13.55 -14.36 20.45
C THR A 283 12.24 -13.59 20.63
N LEU A 284 11.94 -13.14 21.86
CA LEU A 284 10.75 -12.34 22.14
C LEU A 284 10.72 -11.06 21.30
N ARG A 285 11.82 -10.31 21.23
CA ARG A 285 11.93 -9.11 20.38
C ARG A 285 11.66 -9.44 18.92
N ALA A 286 12.23 -10.52 18.39
CA ALA A 286 12.03 -10.94 17.01
C ALA A 286 10.57 -11.29 16.76
N VAL A 287 9.94 -12.05 17.65
CA VAL A 287 8.54 -12.46 17.56
C VAL A 287 7.61 -11.23 17.58
N ILE A 288 7.80 -10.32 18.53
CA ILE A 288 6.95 -9.11 18.65
C ILE A 288 7.15 -8.16 17.44
N ALA A 289 8.39 -7.86 17.07
CA ALA A 289 8.68 -6.95 15.97
C ALA A 289 8.24 -7.49 14.61
N SER A 290 8.19 -8.81 14.46
CA SER A 290 7.86 -9.50 13.20
C SER A 290 6.53 -10.24 13.25
N GLN A 291 5.56 -9.76 14.05
CA GLN A 291 4.27 -10.45 14.28
C GLN A 291 3.63 -11.00 13.00
N TRP A 292 3.61 -10.21 11.93
CA TRP A 292 2.99 -10.64 10.66
C TRP A 292 3.75 -11.78 9.97
N HIS A 293 5.08 -11.76 10.03
CA HIS A 293 5.89 -12.87 9.52
C HIS A 293 5.69 -14.13 10.34
N VAL A 294 5.67 -14.03 11.68
CA VAL A 294 5.44 -15.15 12.58
C VAL A 294 4.05 -15.76 12.35
N MET A 295 3.01 -14.92 12.24
CA MET A 295 1.65 -15.39 11.98
C MET A 295 1.52 -16.03 10.60
N ALA A 296 2.18 -15.50 9.56
CA ALA A 296 2.21 -16.09 8.23
C ALA A 296 2.95 -17.45 8.23
N ASP A 297 4.08 -17.55 8.95
CA ASP A 297 4.81 -18.80 9.11
C ASP A 297 3.97 -19.84 9.87
N TYR A 298 3.27 -19.45 10.92
CA TYR A 298 2.31 -20.30 11.64
C TYR A 298 1.20 -20.82 10.71
N ALA A 299 0.55 -19.93 9.96
CA ALA A 299 -0.51 -20.31 9.03
C ALA A 299 -0.02 -21.32 7.97
N GLN A 300 1.20 -21.12 7.46
CA GLN A 300 1.78 -22.02 6.45
C GLN A 300 2.23 -23.36 7.01
N ARG A 301 2.96 -23.34 8.13
CA ARG A 301 3.62 -24.53 8.67
C ARG A 301 2.73 -25.37 9.59
N VAL A 302 1.84 -24.71 10.33
CA VAL A 302 0.96 -25.39 11.28
C VAL A 302 -0.41 -25.59 10.66
N VAL A 303 -1.16 -24.49 10.43
CA VAL A 303 -2.55 -24.56 9.98
C VAL A 303 -2.68 -25.33 8.65
N THR A 304 -1.88 -24.96 7.65
CA THR A 304 -1.97 -25.60 6.31
C THR A 304 -1.60 -27.07 6.36
N ARG A 305 -0.61 -27.46 7.19
CA ARG A 305 -0.17 -28.84 7.31
C ARG A 305 -1.23 -29.67 8.04
N VAL A 306 -1.65 -29.26 9.22
CA VAL A 306 -2.68 -29.96 10.00
C VAL A 306 -3.97 -30.08 9.21
N HIS A 307 -4.44 -28.99 8.57
CA HIS A 307 -5.61 -29.04 7.72
C HIS A 307 -5.51 -30.05 6.56
N ARG A 308 -4.35 -30.14 5.92
CA ARG A 308 -4.11 -31.13 4.85
C ARG A 308 -4.16 -32.55 5.39
N ASP A 309 -3.57 -32.78 6.56
CA ASP A 309 -3.51 -34.10 7.17
C ASP A 309 -4.90 -34.53 7.64
N GLU A 310 -5.67 -33.65 8.25
CA GLU A 310 -7.07 -33.92 8.66
C GLU A 310 -7.98 -34.23 7.46
N ILE A 311 -7.88 -33.47 6.36
CA ILE A 311 -8.64 -33.77 5.14
C ILE A 311 -8.28 -35.13 4.56
N ARG A 312 -7.01 -35.55 4.60
CA ARG A 312 -6.59 -36.83 4.03
C ARG A 312 -7.18 -38.04 4.78
N HIS A 313 -7.42 -37.90 6.08
CA HIS A 313 -7.92 -38.98 6.93
C HIS A 313 -9.43 -38.92 7.17
N ALA A 314 -10.11 -37.85 6.77
CA ALA A 314 -11.54 -37.68 6.94
C ALA A 314 -12.32 -38.38 5.81
N ASP A 315 -13.57 -38.81 6.13
CA ASP A 315 -14.52 -39.23 5.10
C ASP A 315 -15.02 -38.07 4.25
N SER A 316 -15.70 -38.35 3.14
CA SER A 316 -16.12 -37.35 2.15
C SER A 316 -17.07 -36.29 2.73
N ALA A 317 -17.91 -36.65 3.70
CA ALA A 317 -18.86 -35.74 4.35
C ALA A 317 -18.09 -34.72 5.21
N VAL A 318 -17.17 -35.21 6.07
CA VAL A 318 -16.34 -34.37 6.93
C VAL A 318 -15.36 -33.54 6.10
N GLN A 319 -14.80 -34.06 5.01
CA GLN A 319 -13.93 -33.30 4.10
C GLN A 319 -14.62 -32.03 3.58
N SER A 320 -15.90 -32.11 3.25
CA SER A 320 -16.66 -30.95 2.75
C SER A 320 -16.78 -29.83 3.79
N GLU A 321 -16.91 -30.20 5.06
CA GLU A 321 -16.98 -29.28 6.19
C GLU A 321 -15.59 -28.67 6.54
N LEU A 322 -14.52 -29.46 6.38
CA LEU A 322 -13.16 -29.01 6.69
C LEU A 322 -12.55 -28.12 5.60
N LYS A 323 -12.88 -28.31 4.32
CA LYS A 323 -12.31 -27.55 3.20
C LYS A 323 -12.25 -26.03 3.39
N PRO A 324 -13.30 -25.33 3.86
CA PRO A 324 -13.28 -23.88 4.03
C PRO A 324 -12.40 -23.42 5.21
N LEU A 325 -12.10 -24.31 6.17
CA LEU A 325 -11.45 -23.93 7.44
C LEU A 325 -10.05 -23.35 7.27
N LYS A 326 -9.27 -23.79 6.30
CA LYS A 326 -7.94 -23.24 6.04
C LYS A 326 -7.96 -21.71 5.87
N ARG A 327 -8.96 -21.21 5.13
CA ARG A 327 -9.15 -19.79 4.92
C ARG A 327 -9.70 -19.09 6.16
N LEU A 328 -10.68 -19.72 6.81
CA LEU A 328 -11.38 -19.13 7.95
C LEU A 328 -10.48 -19.03 9.19
N ILE A 329 -9.70 -20.05 9.51
CA ILE A 329 -8.74 -20.04 10.63
C ILE A 329 -7.75 -18.88 10.51
N SER A 330 -7.27 -18.61 9.29
CA SER A 330 -6.29 -17.54 9.07
C SER A 330 -6.91 -16.14 9.12
N ARG A 331 -8.22 -16.01 8.87
CA ARG A 331 -8.92 -14.72 8.78
C ARG A 331 -9.11 -14.08 10.16
N SER A 332 -9.11 -12.74 10.19
CA SER A 332 -9.50 -11.99 11.40
C SER A 332 -11.00 -12.15 11.66
N GLU A 333 -11.37 -12.47 12.90
CA GLU A 333 -12.79 -12.65 13.31
C GLU A 333 -13.61 -11.37 13.11
N ARG A 334 -12.98 -10.19 13.19
CA ARG A 334 -13.64 -8.89 12.97
C ARG A 334 -14.33 -8.80 11.60
N PHE A 335 -13.80 -9.48 10.58
CA PHE A 335 -14.31 -9.45 9.20
C PHE A 335 -15.00 -10.73 8.78
N MET A 336 -15.34 -11.61 9.73
CA MET A 336 -16.13 -12.79 9.45
C MET A 336 -17.62 -12.45 9.51
N ALA A 337 -18.34 -12.81 8.45
CA ALA A 337 -19.79 -12.84 8.49
C ALA A 337 -20.28 -13.92 9.47
N ASP A 338 -21.52 -13.80 9.98
CA ASP A 338 -22.08 -14.78 10.90
C ASP A 338 -22.11 -16.20 10.32
N HIS A 339 -22.36 -16.31 9.02
CA HIS A 339 -22.24 -17.58 8.31
C HIS A 339 -20.82 -18.16 8.36
N ASP A 340 -19.76 -17.36 8.11
CA ASP A 340 -18.37 -17.80 8.19
C ASP A 340 -17.99 -18.27 9.61
N ARG A 341 -18.48 -17.58 10.64
CA ARG A 341 -18.30 -17.98 12.05
C ARG A 341 -18.99 -19.31 12.37
N SER A 342 -20.21 -19.49 11.89
CA SER A 342 -20.93 -20.75 12.04
C SER A 342 -20.20 -21.90 11.35
N VAL A 343 -19.73 -21.71 10.11
CA VAL A 343 -18.93 -22.70 9.37
C VAL A 343 -17.63 -23.03 10.09
N LEU A 344 -16.93 -22.01 10.62
CA LEU A 344 -15.69 -22.21 11.37
C LEU A 344 -15.95 -23.04 12.63
N SER A 345 -16.96 -22.67 13.43
CA SER A 345 -17.32 -23.37 14.67
C SER A 345 -17.72 -24.82 14.40
N ALA A 346 -18.59 -25.07 13.42
CA ALA A 346 -19.03 -26.42 13.05
C ALA A 346 -17.85 -27.29 12.59
N GLY A 347 -16.98 -26.76 11.75
CA GLY A 347 -15.81 -27.49 11.25
C GLY A 347 -14.76 -27.77 12.34
N LEU A 348 -14.51 -26.81 13.25
CA LEU A 348 -13.59 -27.04 14.39
C LEU A 348 -14.12 -28.11 15.34
N ALA A 349 -15.44 -28.26 15.50
CA ALA A 349 -16.03 -29.34 16.27
C ALA A 349 -15.80 -30.75 15.69
N LYS A 350 -15.46 -30.85 14.38
CA LYS A 350 -15.18 -32.11 13.68
C LYS A 350 -13.69 -32.52 13.75
N SER A 351 -12.78 -31.64 14.10
CA SER A 351 -11.35 -31.93 14.18
C SER A 351 -10.73 -31.31 15.43
N ARG A 352 -10.39 -32.17 16.39
CA ARG A 352 -9.69 -31.75 17.61
C ARG A 352 -8.34 -31.10 17.30
N ALA A 353 -7.62 -31.64 16.31
CA ALA A 353 -6.33 -31.08 15.92
C ALA A 353 -6.46 -29.66 15.36
N LEU A 354 -7.44 -29.42 14.47
CA LEU A 354 -7.69 -28.07 13.94
C LEU A 354 -8.20 -27.11 15.04
N ALA A 355 -9.04 -27.57 15.95
CA ALA A 355 -9.47 -26.76 17.09
C ALA A 355 -8.28 -26.35 17.97
N THR A 356 -7.38 -27.30 18.26
CA THR A 356 -6.17 -27.02 19.04
C THR A 356 -5.28 -26.01 18.34
N VAL A 357 -4.93 -26.19 17.08
CA VAL A 357 -4.06 -25.21 16.37
C VAL A 357 -4.74 -23.85 16.22
N TYR A 358 -6.07 -23.79 16.11
CA TYR A 358 -6.80 -22.52 16.13
C TYR A 358 -6.67 -21.82 17.49
N GLN A 359 -6.85 -22.52 18.60
CA GLN A 359 -6.67 -21.97 19.95
C GLN A 359 -5.26 -21.43 20.16
N PHE A 360 -4.23 -22.18 19.77
CA PHE A 360 -2.84 -21.73 19.85
C PHE A 360 -2.57 -20.50 18.98
N GLN A 361 -3.19 -20.41 17.82
CA GLN A 361 -3.13 -19.20 16.98
C GLN A 361 -3.76 -17.99 17.66
N GLN A 362 -4.94 -18.15 18.30
CA GLN A 362 -5.60 -17.04 19.00
C GLN A 362 -4.79 -16.59 20.21
N ARG A 363 -4.18 -17.51 20.96
CA ARG A 363 -3.29 -17.20 22.09
C ARG A 363 -2.04 -16.41 21.62
N LEU A 364 -1.46 -16.81 20.48
CA LEU A 364 -0.33 -16.08 19.90
C LEU A 364 -0.75 -14.66 19.44
N ARG A 365 -1.96 -14.51 18.89
CA ARG A 365 -2.53 -13.19 18.58
C ARG A 365 -2.77 -12.34 19.81
N ALA A 366 -3.27 -12.94 20.90
CA ALA A 366 -3.50 -12.24 22.16
C ALA A 366 -2.20 -11.65 22.75
N LEU A 367 -1.11 -12.40 22.65
CA LEU A 367 0.22 -11.94 23.09
C LEU A 367 0.65 -10.64 22.37
N TYR A 368 0.36 -10.51 21.07
CA TYR A 368 0.63 -9.28 20.32
C TYR A 368 -0.30 -8.11 20.70
N ALA A 369 -1.47 -8.37 21.26
CA ALA A 369 -2.41 -7.34 21.71
C ALA A 369 -2.03 -6.74 23.08
N GLU A 370 -1.27 -7.45 23.90
CA GLU A 370 -0.86 -7.00 25.26
C GLU A 370 0.32 -6.00 25.22
N ARG A 371 0.15 -4.87 24.52
CA ARG A 371 1.23 -3.85 24.33
C ARG A 371 1.69 -3.18 25.62
N ALA A 372 0.90 -3.22 26.68
CA ALA A 372 1.22 -2.61 27.99
C ALA A 372 1.87 -3.60 28.97
N ALA A 373 2.03 -4.88 28.62
CA ALA A 373 2.65 -5.86 29.49
C ALA A 373 4.17 -5.66 29.60
N SER A 374 4.74 -6.02 30.75
CA SER A 374 6.21 -6.01 30.91
C SER A 374 6.87 -7.07 30.02
N GLN A 375 8.14 -6.83 29.70
CA GLN A 375 8.91 -7.76 28.87
C GLN A 375 9.05 -9.14 29.52
N GLU A 376 9.20 -9.20 30.84
CA GLU A 376 9.27 -10.43 31.62
C GLU A 376 7.97 -11.22 31.53
N ARG A 377 6.82 -10.54 31.63
CA ARG A 377 5.51 -11.18 31.51
C ARG A 377 5.29 -11.77 30.10
N LEU A 378 5.61 -10.99 29.06
CA LEU A 378 5.49 -11.47 27.67
C LEU A 378 6.42 -12.64 27.38
N LEU A 379 7.64 -12.63 27.98
CA LEU A 379 8.59 -13.74 27.86
C LEU A 379 8.02 -15.01 28.51
N SER A 380 7.53 -14.92 29.75
CA SER A 380 6.91 -16.05 30.46
C SER A 380 5.71 -16.60 29.70
N GLN A 381 4.83 -15.74 29.18
CA GLN A 381 3.68 -16.17 28.37
C GLN A 381 4.09 -16.87 27.09
N LEU A 382 5.17 -16.42 26.42
CA LEU A 382 5.67 -17.06 25.21
C LEU A 382 6.34 -18.40 25.52
N GLU A 383 7.05 -18.51 26.64
CA GLU A 383 7.62 -19.79 27.13
C GLU A 383 6.53 -20.81 27.46
N GLU A 384 5.50 -20.40 28.20
CA GLU A 384 4.33 -21.22 28.52
C GLU A 384 3.62 -21.68 27.25
N TRP A 385 3.37 -20.76 26.30
CA TRP A 385 2.78 -21.09 25.00
C TRP A 385 3.60 -22.15 24.27
N CYS A 386 4.93 -22.04 24.24
CA CYS A 386 5.80 -23.02 23.61
C CYS A 386 5.73 -24.40 24.32
N HIS A 387 5.78 -24.44 25.65
CA HIS A 387 5.70 -25.66 26.42
C HIS A 387 4.41 -26.41 26.19
N GLU A 388 3.28 -25.72 26.27
CA GLU A 388 1.97 -26.32 26.03
C GLU A 388 1.78 -26.75 24.57
N ALA A 389 2.31 -25.99 23.59
CA ALA A 389 2.25 -26.36 22.19
C ALA A 389 2.98 -27.68 21.92
N GLU A 390 4.14 -27.91 22.55
CA GLU A 390 4.86 -29.19 22.48
C GLU A 390 4.09 -30.32 23.15
N ALA A 391 3.47 -30.04 24.30
CA ALA A 391 2.69 -31.04 25.06
C ALA A 391 1.41 -31.53 24.31
N THR A 392 0.95 -30.83 23.27
CA THR A 392 -0.20 -31.26 22.46
C THR A 392 0.03 -32.55 21.69
N GLY A 393 1.28 -32.94 21.43
CA GLY A 393 1.65 -34.05 20.54
C GLY A 393 1.45 -33.79 19.06
N ILE A 394 1.00 -32.58 18.65
CA ILE A 394 0.86 -32.20 17.23
C ILE A 394 2.24 -31.84 16.67
N THR A 395 2.78 -32.70 15.82
CA THR A 395 4.13 -32.54 15.23
C THR A 395 4.35 -31.17 14.61
N ALA A 396 3.36 -30.64 13.89
CA ALA A 396 3.45 -29.33 13.25
C ALA A 396 3.62 -28.18 14.27
N LEU A 397 3.00 -28.27 15.45
CA LEU A 397 3.19 -27.29 16.54
C LEU A 397 4.58 -27.41 17.14
N ALA A 398 5.04 -28.63 17.44
CA ALA A 398 6.37 -28.85 18.01
C ALA A 398 7.50 -28.35 17.07
N GLU A 399 7.40 -28.63 15.77
CA GLU A 399 8.35 -28.12 14.78
C GLU A 399 8.31 -26.59 14.65
N PHE A 400 7.11 -25.99 14.78
CA PHE A 400 6.99 -24.53 14.78
C PHE A 400 7.62 -23.92 16.03
N VAL A 401 7.46 -24.53 17.22
CA VAL A 401 8.10 -24.08 18.46
C VAL A 401 9.63 -24.15 18.33
N ASP A 402 10.18 -25.25 17.81
CA ASP A 402 11.63 -25.36 17.58
C ASP A 402 12.14 -24.23 16.66
N ARG A 403 11.40 -23.92 15.61
CA ARG A 403 11.70 -22.81 14.71
C ARG A 403 11.54 -21.45 15.37
N LEU A 404 10.48 -21.24 16.17
CA LEU A 404 10.20 -19.97 16.88
C LEU A 404 11.35 -19.63 17.83
N ARG A 405 11.88 -20.60 18.55
CA ARG A 405 13.04 -20.41 19.45
C ARG A 405 14.28 -19.89 18.73
N ARG A 406 14.42 -20.20 17.43
CA ARG A 406 15.54 -19.78 16.58
C ARG A 406 15.35 -18.42 15.93
N TYR A 407 14.21 -17.76 16.14
CA TYR A 407 13.97 -16.47 15.53
C TYR A 407 14.89 -15.38 16.06
N SER A 408 15.43 -14.61 15.12
CA SER A 408 16.21 -13.40 15.36
C SER A 408 15.84 -12.34 14.31
N LEU A 409 16.11 -11.08 14.64
CA LEU A 409 16.03 -10.01 13.65
C LEU A 409 17.36 -9.92 12.91
N GLN A 410 17.30 -9.86 11.59
CA GLN A 410 18.47 -9.50 10.81
C GLN A 410 18.85 -8.05 11.12
N ALA A 411 20.12 -7.78 11.48
CA ALA A 411 20.64 -6.42 11.53
C ALA A 411 20.43 -5.73 10.17
N MET A 412 19.92 -4.49 10.21
CA MET A 412 19.71 -3.67 9.01
C MET A 412 21.04 -3.14 8.46
#